data_72747e52314b735d23ec23163e341edd
#
_entry.id   72747e52314b735d23ec23163e341edd
#
_cell.length_a   1.000
_cell.length_b   1.000
_cell.length_c   1.000
_cell.angle_alpha   90.00
_cell.angle_beta   90.00
_cell.angle_gamma   90.00
#
_symmetry.space_group_name_H-M   'P 1'
#
loop_
_entity.id
_entity.type
_entity.pdbx_description
1 polymer ?
#
loop_
_entity_poly.entity_id
_entity_poly.type
_entity_poly.pdbx_seq_one_letter_code
_entity_poly.pdbx_strand_id
1 'polypeptide(L)'
;MNRLHRQPICVASALLVPLCVLASPPWLMISGVGPAWGVLWLLPWALVDGPVSGVVAGLSLGLVLDGLSLDPGTQIPALMLLGLWWGRLGRRAAPIQRSLNLGLLAWAGAVVLGLGMLLQIWVQQGFVLEQGLRGWGVQTLLCQALVTALMAPLLVSFQLLVWRRRAPG
;
A
#
# COMPACT_ATOMS: atom_id res chain seq x y z
N MET A 1 12.57 7.76 -19.85
CA MET A 1 11.45 6.95 -19.34
C MET A 1 10.21 7.83 -19.28
N ASN A 2 9.19 7.49 -20.06
CA ASN A 2 7.93 8.24 -20.01
C ASN A 2 7.31 8.02 -18.63
N ARG A 3 6.97 9.12 -17.97
CA ARG A 3 6.40 9.10 -16.63
C ARG A 3 5.04 8.40 -16.68
N LEU A 4 4.80 7.44 -15.78
CA LEU A 4 3.59 6.61 -15.75
C LEU A 4 2.29 7.43 -15.66
N HIS A 5 2.34 8.60 -14.99
CA HIS A 5 1.16 9.48 -14.86
C HIS A 5 0.64 10.04 -16.19
N ARG A 6 1.41 9.97 -17.28
CA ARG A 6 0.96 10.36 -18.63
C ARG A 6 0.22 9.24 -19.36
N GLN A 7 0.19 8.03 -18.80
CA GLN A 7 -0.47 6.89 -19.42
C GLN A 7 -1.79 6.59 -18.74
N PRO A 8 -2.93 6.81 -19.40
CA PRO A 8 -4.25 6.65 -18.79
C PRO A 8 -4.51 5.22 -18.29
N ILE A 9 -3.92 4.22 -18.94
CA ILE A 9 -4.08 2.80 -18.56
C ILE A 9 -3.37 2.50 -17.22
N CYS A 10 -2.19 3.10 -16.99
CA CYS A 10 -1.49 2.93 -15.72
C CYS A 10 -2.24 3.62 -14.58
N VAL A 11 -2.82 4.79 -14.82
CA VAL A 11 -3.68 5.49 -13.87
C VAL A 11 -4.97 4.70 -13.61
N ALA A 12 -5.60 4.18 -14.67
CA ALA A 12 -6.81 3.37 -14.55
C ALA A 12 -6.60 2.09 -13.74
N SER A 13 -5.37 1.57 -13.67
CA SER A 13 -5.06 0.42 -12.80
C SER A 13 -5.27 0.72 -11.30
N ALA A 14 -5.29 1.99 -10.88
CA ALA A 14 -5.64 2.38 -9.52
C ALA A 14 -7.07 1.99 -9.15
N LEU A 15 -8.00 1.95 -10.11
CA LEU A 15 -9.38 1.52 -9.89
C LEU A 15 -9.50 0.05 -9.49
N LEU A 16 -8.47 -0.76 -9.78
CA LEU A 16 -8.45 -2.15 -9.32
C LEU A 16 -8.31 -2.24 -7.78
N VAL A 17 -7.71 -1.25 -7.14
CA VAL A 17 -7.51 -1.26 -5.68
C VAL A 17 -8.85 -1.28 -4.94
N PRO A 18 -9.77 -0.32 -5.14
CA PRO A 18 -11.08 -0.36 -4.49
C PRO A 18 -11.90 -1.60 -4.88
N LEU A 19 -11.79 -2.07 -6.12
CA LEU A 19 -12.45 -3.31 -6.53
C LEU A 19 -11.91 -4.54 -5.77
N CYS A 20 -10.59 -4.64 -5.57
CA CYS A 20 -9.99 -5.71 -4.78
C CYS A 20 -10.37 -5.63 -3.30
N VAL A 21 -10.49 -4.41 -2.75
CA VAL A 21 -10.96 -4.20 -1.38
C VAL A 21 -12.42 -4.64 -1.23
N LEU A 22 -13.30 -4.29 -2.17
CA LEU A 22 -14.71 -4.67 -2.14
C LEU A 22 -14.91 -6.18 -2.41
N ALA A 23 -14.16 -6.76 -3.34
CA ALA A 23 -14.26 -8.17 -3.68
C ALA A 23 -13.74 -9.08 -2.57
N SER A 24 -12.77 -8.61 -1.79
CA SER A 24 -12.13 -9.26 -0.62
C SER A 24 -12.22 -10.80 -0.64
N PRO A 25 -11.50 -11.49 -1.55
CA PRO A 25 -11.66 -12.93 -1.71
C PRO A 25 -11.22 -13.67 -0.43
N PRO A 26 -12.06 -14.54 0.14
CA PRO A 26 -11.82 -15.18 1.45
C PRO A 26 -10.55 -16.04 1.50
N TRP A 27 -10.09 -16.54 0.37
CA TRP A 27 -8.85 -17.31 0.23
C TRP A 27 -7.56 -16.50 0.46
N LEU A 28 -7.61 -15.15 0.31
CA LEU A 28 -6.50 -14.24 0.54
C LEU A 28 -6.50 -13.63 1.95
N MET A 29 -7.47 -14.00 2.77
CA MET A 29 -7.57 -13.52 4.14
C MET A 29 -6.92 -14.50 5.11
N ILE A 30 -6.00 -14.04 5.94
CA ILE A 30 -5.51 -14.78 7.10
C ILE A 30 -6.21 -14.21 8.33
N SER A 31 -6.93 -15.07 9.05
CA SER A 31 -7.73 -14.65 10.23
C SER A 31 -8.74 -13.53 9.94
N GLY A 32 -9.31 -13.51 8.73
CA GLY A 32 -10.25 -12.47 8.32
C GLY A 32 -9.60 -11.14 7.88
N VAL A 33 -8.28 -11.06 7.86
CA VAL A 33 -7.52 -9.86 7.46
C VAL A 33 -6.96 -10.04 6.06
N GLY A 34 -7.34 -9.16 5.15
CA GLY A 34 -6.85 -9.12 3.77
C GLY A 34 -5.54 -8.36 3.60
N PRO A 35 -4.90 -8.46 2.43
CA PRO A 35 -3.69 -7.70 2.12
C PRO A 35 -3.97 -6.20 2.02
N ALA A 36 -2.95 -5.38 2.29
CA ALA A 36 -3.01 -3.93 2.12
C ALA A 36 -2.92 -3.56 0.63
N TRP A 37 -4.04 -3.62 -0.09
CA TRP A 37 -4.11 -3.38 -1.54
C TRP A 37 -3.55 -2.02 -1.95
N GLY A 38 -3.80 -0.98 -1.16
CA GLY A 38 -3.25 0.36 -1.39
C GLY A 38 -1.72 0.37 -1.39
N VAL A 39 -1.11 -0.36 -0.45
CA VAL A 39 0.36 -0.51 -0.34
C VAL A 39 0.91 -1.27 -1.55
N LEU A 40 0.26 -2.36 -1.96
CA LEU A 40 0.69 -3.20 -3.08
C LEU A 40 0.68 -2.45 -4.42
N TRP A 41 -0.29 -1.56 -4.63
CA TRP A 41 -0.36 -0.75 -5.84
C TRP A 41 0.56 0.47 -5.79
N LEU A 42 0.63 1.15 -4.63
CA LEU A 42 1.41 2.37 -4.47
C LEU A 42 2.92 2.11 -4.58
N LEU A 43 3.39 0.95 -4.11
CA LEU A 43 4.81 0.58 -4.11
C LEU A 43 5.44 0.66 -5.51
N PRO A 44 4.99 -0.10 -6.53
CA PRO A 44 5.58 -0.05 -7.86
C PRO A 44 5.40 1.31 -8.52
N TRP A 45 4.27 1.99 -8.27
CA TRP A 45 4.02 3.33 -8.79
C TRP A 45 5.04 4.34 -8.29
N ALA A 46 5.23 4.43 -6.98
CA ALA A 46 6.16 5.38 -6.36
C ALA A 46 7.62 5.11 -6.74
N LEU A 47 8.02 3.84 -6.85
CA LEU A 47 9.38 3.47 -7.25
C LEU A 47 9.71 3.89 -8.69
N VAL A 48 8.74 3.85 -9.61
CA VAL A 48 8.96 4.16 -11.03
C VAL A 48 8.77 5.64 -11.33
N ASP A 49 7.70 6.26 -10.83
CA ASP A 49 7.31 7.63 -11.21
C ASP A 49 7.89 8.70 -10.29
N GLY A 50 8.33 8.33 -9.09
CA GLY A 50 9.05 9.18 -8.15
C GLY A 50 8.21 9.77 -7.02
N PRO A 51 8.84 10.61 -6.13
CA PRO A 51 8.22 10.99 -4.85
C PRO A 51 7.00 11.91 -4.98
N VAL A 52 7.00 12.85 -5.89
CA VAL A 52 5.87 13.79 -6.05
C VAL A 52 4.63 13.03 -6.54
N SER A 53 4.81 12.21 -7.57
CA SER A 53 3.73 11.37 -8.09
C SER A 53 3.29 10.31 -7.08
N GLY A 54 4.22 9.76 -6.29
CA GLY A 54 3.92 8.84 -5.21
C GLY A 54 3.05 9.46 -4.12
N VAL A 55 3.32 10.73 -3.74
CA VAL A 55 2.49 11.46 -2.77
C VAL A 55 1.08 11.71 -3.31
N VAL A 56 0.97 12.18 -4.56
CA VAL A 56 -0.33 12.43 -5.19
C VAL A 56 -1.14 11.13 -5.33
N ALA A 57 -0.49 10.04 -5.74
CA ALA A 57 -1.11 8.72 -5.82
C ALA A 57 -1.53 8.20 -4.43
N GLY A 58 -0.69 8.40 -3.41
CA GLY A 58 -1.01 8.04 -2.02
C GLY A 58 -2.20 8.84 -1.47
N LEU A 59 -2.26 10.14 -1.77
CA LEU A 59 -3.40 11.00 -1.40
C LEU A 59 -4.69 10.51 -2.07
N SER A 60 -4.67 10.31 -3.38
CA SER A 60 -5.86 9.89 -4.13
C SER A 60 -6.35 8.51 -3.71
N LEU A 61 -5.44 7.54 -3.51
CA LEU A 61 -5.79 6.23 -2.98
C LEU A 61 -6.34 6.30 -1.56
N GLY A 62 -5.69 7.08 -0.69
CA GLY A 62 -6.16 7.28 0.69
C GLY A 62 -7.56 7.83 0.73
N LEU A 63 -7.87 8.87 -0.07
CA LEU A 63 -9.22 9.44 -0.18
C LEU A 63 -10.26 8.40 -0.64
N VAL A 64 -9.92 7.58 -1.65
CA VAL A 64 -10.83 6.55 -2.14
C VAL A 64 -11.05 5.46 -1.10
N LEU A 65 -9.98 4.99 -0.43
CA LEU A 65 -10.06 3.95 0.58
C LEU A 65 -10.79 4.42 1.84
N ASP A 66 -10.54 5.65 2.29
CA ASP A 66 -11.24 6.25 3.43
C ASP A 66 -12.73 6.47 3.12
N GLY A 67 -13.07 6.79 1.86
CA GLY A 67 -14.45 6.88 1.41
C GLY A 67 -15.17 5.52 1.36
N LEU A 68 -14.45 4.41 1.25
CA LEU A 68 -15.01 3.05 1.26
C LEU A 68 -15.02 2.42 2.66
N SER A 69 -14.14 2.85 3.54
CA SER A 69 -14.07 2.36 4.93
C SER A 69 -14.89 3.28 5.84
N LEU A 70 -15.61 2.67 6.77
CA LEU A 70 -16.28 3.38 7.86
C LEU A 70 -15.41 3.45 9.12
N ASP A 71 -14.11 3.18 8.96
CA ASP A 71 -13.15 3.19 10.05
C ASP A 71 -12.90 4.62 10.57
N PRO A 72 -12.72 4.80 11.88
CA PRO A 72 -12.45 6.12 12.46
C PRO A 72 -11.06 6.67 12.12
N GLY A 73 -10.17 5.84 11.57
CA GLY A 73 -8.82 6.23 11.16
C GLY A 73 -8.70 6.56 9.67
N THR A 74 -7.87 7.55 9.31
CA THR A 74 -7.60 7.89 7.92
C THR A 74 -6.32 7.21 7.43
N GLN A 75 -6.34 6.63 6.22
CA GLN A 75 -5.16 6.01 5.60
C GLN A 75 -4.31 7.04 4.82
N ILE A 76 -4.86 8.23 4.59
CA ILE A 76 -4.24 9.30 3.79
C ILE A 76 -2.80 9.61 4.23
N PRO A 77 -2.52 9.99 5.50
CA PRO A 77 -1.18 10.43 5.88
C PRO A 77 -0.15 9.32 5.75
N ALA A 78 -0.52 8.08 6.07
CA ALA A 78 0.38 6.94 5.96
C ALA A 78 0.72 6.63 4.49
N LEU A 79 -0.26 6.62 3.58
CA LEU A 79 -0.04 6.38 2.16
C LEU A 79 0.76 7.50 1.50
N MET A 80 0.54 8.77 1.87
CA MET A 80 1.34 9.88 1.38
C MET A 80 2.82 9.76 1.80
N LEU A 81 3.08 9.44 3.07
CA LEU A 81 4.43 9.23 3.59
C LEU A 81 5.13 8.06 2.88
N LEU A 82 4.42 6.95 2.67
CA LEU A 82 4.94 5.79 1.94
C LEU A 82 5.26 6.14 0.49
N GLY A 83 4.38 6.85 -0.19
CA GLY A 83 4.60 7.31 -1.56
C GLY A 83 5.82 8.21 -1.68
N LEU A 84 6.02 9.12 -0.72
CA LEU A 84 7.20 9.98 -0.63
C LEU A 84 8.48 9.16 -0.39
N TRP A 85 8.45 8.25 0.58
CA TRP A 85 9.59 7.44 0.99
C TRP A 85 10.04 6.52 -0.13
N TRP A 86 9.14 5.73 -0.71
CA TRP A 86 9.46 4.83 -1.82
C TRP A 86 9.86 5.59 -3.08
N GLY A 87 9.24 6.73 -3.35
CA GLY A 87 9.63 7.57 -4.48
C GLY A 87 11.03 8.15 -4.35
N ARG A 88 11.48 8.47 -3.12
CA ARG A 88 12.88 8.85 -2.87
C ARG A 88 13.83 7.67 -3.00
N LEU A 89 13.40 6.50 -2.52
CA LEU A 89 14.19 5.28 -2.59
C LEU A 89 14.40 4.85 -4.05
N GLY A 90 13.35 4.91 -4.87
CA GLY A 90 13.42 4.58 -6.30
C GLY A 90 14.37 5.49 -7.10
N ARG A 91 14.60 6.74 -6.66
CA ARG A 91 15.56 7.64 -7.28
C ARG A 91 17.02 7.36 -6.87
N ARG A 92 17.24 6.81 -5.68
CA ARG A 92 18.58 6.61 -5.10
C ARG A 92 19.16 5.23 -5.34
N ALA A 93 18.32 4.23 -5.48
CA ALA A 93 18.72 2.85 -5.63
C ALA A 93 18.75 2.46 -7.10
N ALA A 94 19.88 1.89 -7.55
CA ALA A 94 19.93 1.10 -8.78
C ALA A 94 18.87 -0.02 -8.71
N PRO A 95 18.40 -0.56 -9.85
CA PRO A 95 17.12 -1.26 -9.96
C PRO A 95 16.91 -2.28 -8.84
N ILE A 96 15.99 -1.97 -7.92
CA ILE A 96 15.53 -2.86 -6.85
C ILE A 96 14.66 -3.94 -7.53
N GLN A 97 15.30 -4.82 -8.30
CA GLN A 97 14.61 -5.84 -9.08
C GLN A 97 14.60 -7.22 -8.38
N ARG A 98 15.20 -7.32 -7.19
CA ARG A 98 15.15 -8.56 -6.42
C ARG A 98 13.78 -8.67 -5.74
N SER A 99 13.06 -9.73 -6.04
CA SER A 99 11.71 -10.01 -5.52
C SER A 99 11.61 -9.93 -3.99
N LEU A 100 12.68 -10.36 -3.29
CA LEU A 100 12.77 -10.28 -1.82
C LEU A 100 12.73 -8.83 -1.31
N ASN A 101 13.41 -7.90 -1.99
CA ASN A 101 13.40 -6.50 -1.59
C ASN A 101 12.01 -5.86 -1.75
N LEU A 102 11.24 -6.29 -2.76
CA LEU A 102 9.86 -5.82 -2.96
C LEU A 102 8.94 -6.34 -1.84
N GLY A 103 9.11 -7.59 -1.44
CA GLY A 103 8.38 -8.16 -0.30
C GLY A 103 8.68 -7.43 1.01
N LEU A 104 9.96 -7.16 1.30
CA LEU A 104 10.38 -6.40 2.49
C LEU A 104 9.86 -4.96 2.48
N LEU A 105 9.89 -4.29 1.33
CA LEU A 105 9.34 -2.94 1.20
C LEU A 105 7.83 -2.92 1.40
N ALA A 106 7.11 -3.89 0.86
CA ALA A 106 5.67 -4.02 1.04
C ALA A 106 5.32 -4.35 2.50
N TRP A 107 6.09 -5.23 3.14
CA TRP A 107 5.96 -5.53 4.57
C TRP A 107 6.14 -4.26 5.42
N ALA A 108 7.24 -3.53 5.22
CA ALA A 108 7.50 -2.29 5.92
C ALA A 108 6.38 -1.25 5.68
N GLY A 109 5.87 -1.17 4.44
CA GLY A 109 4.74 -0.31 4.11
C GLY A 109 3.45 -0.67 4.84
N ALA A 110 3.12 -1.96 4.91
CA ALA A 110 1.95 -2.44 5.64
C ALA A 110 2.07 -2.17 7.16
N VAL A 111 3.28 -2.35 7.71
CA VAL A 111 3.57 -2.02 9.11
C VAL A 111 3.39 -0.52 9.37
N VAL A 112 3.96 0.35 8.53
CA VAL A 112 3.83 1.81 8.67
C VAL A 112 2.36 2.24 8.58
N LEU A 113 1.59 1.66 7.65
CA LEU A 113 0.17 1.93 7.51
C LEU A 113 -0.60 1.51 8.76
N GLY A 114 -0.37 0.30 9.25
CA GLY A 114 -1.03 -0.21 10.46
C GLY A 114 -0.65 0.58 11.73
N LEU A 115 0.64 0.93 11.89
CA LEU A 115 1.08 1.78 13.00
C LEU A 115 0.47 3.18 12.92
N GLY A 116 0.35 3.75 11.72
CA GLY A 116 -0.31 5.03 11.50
C GLY A 116 -1.77 5.00 11.95
N MET A 117 -2.50 3.94 11.62
CA MET A 117 -3.88 3.75 12.07
C MET A 117 -3.97 3.56 13.59
N LEU A 118 -3.11 2.72 14.16
CA LEU A 118 -3.08 2.51 15.61
C LEU A 118 -2.78 3.82 16.36
N LEU A 119 -1.83 4.61 15.87
CA LEU A 119 -1.50 5.91 16.45
C LEU A 119 -2.70 6.88 16.42
N GLN A 120 -3.45 6.91 15.32
CA GLN A 120 -4.63 7.76 15.20
C GLN A 120 -5.73 7.34 16.18
N ILE A 121 -6.00 6.04 16.29
CA ILE A 121 -6.97 5.50 17.24
C ILE A 121 -6.54 5.84 18.66
N TRP A 122 -5.25 5.71 18.96
CA TRP A 122 -4.69 6.06 20.27
C TRP A 122 -4.88 7.55 20.62
N VAL A 123 -4.66 8.45 19.66
CA VAL A 123 -4.85 9.90 19.86
C VAL A 123 -6.33 10.25 20.03
N GLN A 124 -7.23 9.57 19.30
CA GLN A 124 -8.67 9.88 19.33
C GLN A 124 -9.38 9.32 20.57
N GLN A 125 -9.03 8.13 21.00
CA GLN A 125 -9.73 7.42 22.09
C GLN A 125 -9.08 7.59 23.46
N GLY A 126 -7.91 8.24 23.55
CA GLY A 126 -7.20 8.40 24.80
C GLY A 126 -6.69 7.07 25.37
N PHE A 127 -6.31 7.08 26.65
CA PHE A 127 -5.66 5.95 27.35
C PHE A 127 -6.54 4.70 27.62
N VAL A 128 -7.78 4.64 27.14
CA VAL A 128 -8.69 3.48 27.39
C VAL A 128 -8.26 2.21 26.63
N LEU A 129 -7.10 2.25 26.04
CA LEU A 129 -6.57 1.29 25.08
C LEU A 129 -5.94 0.02 25.65
N GLU A 130 -5.92 -0.19 26.97
CA GLU A 130 -5.18 -1.34 27.53
C GLU A 130 -5.73 -2.71 27.11
N GLN A 131 -6.99 -2.82 26.80
CA GLN A 131 -7.61 -4.12 26.44
C GLN A 131 -7.68 -4.40 24.93
N GLY A 132 -7.84 -3.37 24.08
CA GLY A 132 -7.98 -3.54 22.63
C GLY A 132 -6.65 -3.73 21.88
N LEU A 133 -5.57 -3.12 22.36
CA LEU A 133 -4.25 -3.22 21.71
C LEU A 133 -3.51 -4.52 21.98
N ARG A 134 -3.75 -5.18 23.11
CA ARG A 134 -2.93 -6.32 23.55
C ARG A 134 -3.16 -7.62 22.76
N GLY A 135 -4.26 -7.75 22.03
CA GLY A 135 -4.52 -8.96 21.27
C GLY A 135 -4.86 -8.70 19.81
N TRP A 136 -5.95 -8.03 19.55
CA TRP A 136 -6.53 -7.92 18.19
C TRP A 136 -5.76 -6.95 17.27
N GLY A 137 -5.33 -5.79 17.76
CA GLY A 137 -4.67 -4.79 16.93
C GLY A 137 -3.31 -5.25 16.41
N VAL A 138 -2.46 -5.80 17.28
CA VAL A 138 -1.13 -6.30 16.89
C VAL A 138 -1.24 -7.54 16.00
N GLN A 139 -2.15 -8.45 16.31
CA GLN A 139 -2.38 -9.66 15.49
C GLN A 139 -2.86 -9.28 14.09
N THR A 140 -3.82 -8.37 14.00
CA THR A 140 -4.35 -7.87 12.70
C THR A 140 -3.24 -7.23 11.88
N LEU A 141 -2.42 -6.36 12.51
CA LEU A 141 -1.30 -5.71 11.85
C LEU A 141 -0.27 -6.74 11.33
N LEU A 142 0.11 -7.72 12.15
CA LEU A 142 1.06 -8.75 11.75
C LEU A 142 0.51 -9.63 10.62
N CYS A 143 -0.75 -10.06 10.70
CA CYS A 143 -1.39 -10.83 9.64
C CYS A 143 -1.44 -10.03 8.33
N GLN A 144 -1.86 -8.77 8.38
CA GLN A 144 -1.92 -7.90 7.21
C GLN A 144 -0.53 -7.69 6.60
N ALA A 145 0.48 -7.40 7.41
CA ALA A 145 1.85 -7.21 6.95
C ALA A 145 2.42 -8.48 6.31
N LEU A 146 2.17 -9.64 6.89
CA LEU A 146 2.63 -10.93 6.39
C LEU A 146 1.98 -11.27 5.03
N VAL A 147 0.65 -11.15 4.95
CA VAL A 147 -0.09 -11.40 3.69
C VAL A 147 0.38 -10.45 2.60
N THR A 148 0.54 -9.18 2.93
CA THR A 148 1.01 -8.16 1.98
C THR A 148 2.42 -8.46 1.50
N ALA A 149 3.33 -8.88 2.39
CA ALA A 149 4.70 -9.26 2.04
C ALA A 149 4.77 -10.47 1.11
N LEU A 150 3.95 -11.49 1.36
CA LEU A 150 3.89 -12.69 0.52
C LEU A 150 3.31 -12.43 -0.86
N MET A 151 2.29 -11.55 -0.95
CA MET A 151 1.65 -11.19 -2.21
C MET A 151 2.48 -10.21 -3.05
N ALA A 152 3.28 -9.36 -2.41
CA ALA A 152 4.02 -8.29 -3.07
C ALA A 152 4.95 -8.77 -4.21
N PRO A 153 5.78 -9.81 -4.06
CA PRO A 153 6.68 -10.24 -5.13
C PRO A 153 5.93 -10.62 -6.41
N LEU A 154 4.78 -11.29 -6.27
CA LEU A 154 3.97 -11.72 -7.40
C LEU A 154 3.23 -10.56 -8.05
N LEU A 155 2.47 -9.80 -7.26
CA LEU A 155 1.61 -8.74 -7.76
C LEU A 155 2.42 -7.56 -8.30
N VAL A 156 3.46 -7.11 -7.58
CA VAL A 156 4.30 -6.00 -8.01
C VAL A 156 5.09 -6.36 -9.27
N SER A 157 5.64 -7.59 -9.34
CA SER A 157 6.35 -8.05 -10.54
C SER A 157 5.43 -8.15 -11.75
N PHE A 158 4.22 -8.68 -11.56
CA PHE A 158 3.20 -8.75 -12.60
C PHE A 158 2.79 -7.36 -13.08
N GLN A 159 2.53 -6.44 -12.16
CA GLN A 159 2.14 -5.07 -12.47
C GLN A 159 3.23 -4.32 -13.24
N LEU A 160 4.49 -4.44 -12.80
CA LEU A 160 5.64 -3.86 -13.52
C LEU A 160 5.80 -4.46 -14.92
N LEU A 161 5.57 -5.76 -15.08
CA LEU A 161 5.65 -6.44 -16.38
C LEU A 161 4.56 -5.94 -17.34
N VAL A 162 3.33 -5.79 -16.85
CA VAL A 162 2.21 -5.25 -17.63
C VAL A 162 2.49 -3.80 -18.05
N TRP A 163 2.99 -2.98 -17.13
CA TRP A 163 3.32 -1.58 -17.44
C TRP A 163 4.48 -1.45 -18.44
N ARG A 164 5.51 -2.30 -18.32
CA ARG A 164 6.62 -2.33 -19.28
C ARG A 164 6.19 -2.73 -20.69
N ARG A 165 5.25 -3.68 -20.82
CA ARG A 165 4.73 -4.10 -22.13
C ARG A 165 3.87 -3.03 -22.80
N ARG A 166 3.23 -2.16 -22.04
CA ARG A 166 2.31 -1.13 -22.53
C ARG A 166 2.93 0.27 -22.63
N ALA A 167 4.13 0.47 -22.14
CA ALA A 167 4.94 1.66 -22.31
C ALA A 167 6.07 1.38 -23.32
N PRO A 168 5.78 1.35 -24.64
CA PRO A 168 6.84 1.31 -25.65
C PRO A 168 7.66 2.60 -25.50
N GLY A 169 8.99 2.44 -25.48
CA GLY A 169 9.97 3.49 -25.34
C GLY A 169 9.90 4.53 -26.47
#